data_dcc00982e545786f52c76e82c4f612da
#
_entry.id   dcc00982e545786f52c76e82c4f612da
#
_cell.length_a   1.000
_cell.length_b   1.000
_cell.length_c   1.000
_cell.angle_alpha   90.00
_cell.angle_beta   90.00
_cell.angle_gamma   90.00
#
_symmetry.space_group_name_H-M   'P 1'
#
loop_
_entity.id
_entity.type
_entity.pdbx_description
1 polymer ?
#
loop_
_entity_poly.entity_id
_entity_poly.type
_entity_poly.pdbx_seq_one_letter_code
_entity_poly.pdbx_strand_id
1 'polypeptide(L)'
;MGKRQFKPGNMLYPVPAVMVSVADKEGNANIITVAWAGTVCTNPPMLTISIRPERYSYHMIRETGEFVVNLTTEELARATDYCGVRSGRINGQIWGSRRKKPVRSQSR
;
A
#
# COMPACT_ATOMS: atom_id res chain seq x y z
N MET A 1 36.80 -11.39 10.90
CA MET A 1 35.91 -10.23 10.89
C MET A 1 34.95 -10.32 12.06
N GLY A 2 34.92 -9.26 12.86
CA GLY A 2 33.98 -9.17 13.98
C GLY A 2 32.55 -8.89 13.55
N LYS A 3 31.61 -9.37 14.33
CA LYS A 3 30.20 -9.03 14.18
C LYS A 3 29.84 -7.94 15.17
N ARG A 4 28.94 -7.04 14.76
CA ARG A 4 28.42 -5.98 15.60
C ARG A 4 26.94 -6.19 15.86
N GLN A 5 26.52 -6.09 17.10
CA GLN A 5 25.12 -6.16 17.50
C GLN A 5 24.51 -4.77 17.56
N PHE A 6 23.30 -4.61 17.02
CA PHE A 6 22.52 -3.38 17.06
C PHE A 6 21.23 -3.59 17.82
N LYS A 7 20.69 -2.52 18.36
CA LYS A 7 19.32 -2.53 18.88
C LYS A 7 18.34 -2.83 17.75
N PRO A 8 17.22 -3.50 18.01
CA PRO A 8 16.19 -3.72 16.99
C PRO A 8 15.72 -2.40 16.36
N GLY A 9 15.56 -2.41 15.05
CA GLY A 9 15.14 -1.23 14.31
C GLY A 9 14.86 -1.56 12.85
N ASN A 10 14.44 -0.55 12.11
CA ASN A 10 14.08 -0.64 10.69
C ASN A 10 15.35 -0.58 9.84
N MET A 11 16.06 -1.68 9.72
CA MET A 11 17.41 -1.71 9.13
C MET A 11 17.48 -2.38 7.76
N LEU A 12 16.39 -2.96 7.26
CA LEU A 12 16.36 -3.56 5.93
C LEU A 12 16.02 -2.51 4.88
N TYR A 13 17.04 -1.85 4.36
CA TYR A 13 16.92 -0.85 3.31
C TYR A 13 17.88 -1.17 2.14
N PRO A 14 17.54 -0.77 0.91
CA PRO A 14 16.30 -0.08 0.52
C PRO A 14 15.08 -1.01 0.50
N VAL A 15 13.91 -0.42 0.69
CA VAL A 15 12.61 -1.10 0.55
C VAL A 15 11.82 -0.48 -0.59
N PRO A 16 10.99 -1.25 -1.31
CA PRO A 16 10.10 -0.69 -2.31
C PRO A 16 9.02 0.15 -1.65
N ALA A 17 8.61 1.22 -2.32
CA ALA A 17 7.41 1.97 -1.98
C ALA A 17 6.36 1.73 -3.06
N VAL A 18 5.21 1.22 -2.68
CA VAL A 18 4.11 0.94 -3.60
C VAL A 18 2.85 1.67 -3.14
N MET A 19 1.96 1.99 -4.07
CA MET A 19 0.64 2.52 -3.74
C MET A 19 -0.38 1.40 -3.79
N VAL A 20 -1.05 1.16 -2.67
CA VAL A 20 -2.08 0.14 -2.53
C VAL A 20 -3.44 0.80 -2.60
N SER A 21 -4.22 0.43 -3.59
CA SER A 21 -5.59 0.90 -3.75
C SER A 21 -6.60 -0.15 -3.29
N VAL A 22 -7.68 0.30 -2.71
CA VAL A 22 -8.77 -0.53 -2.22
C VAL A 22 -10.08 0.22 -2.41
N ALA A 23 -11.15 -0.53 -2.68
CA ALA A 23 -12.50 0.00 -2.72
C ALA A 23 -13.41 -0.90 -1.90
N ASP A 24 -14.36 -0.29 -1.19
CA ASP A 24 -15.38 -1.04 -0.47
C ASP A 24 -16.60 -1.35 -1.36
N LYS A 25 -17.56 -2.07 -0.80
CA LYS A 25 -18.79 -2.45 -1.52
C LYS A 25 -19.70 -1.27 -1.82
N GLU A 26 -19.53 -0.16 -1.11
CA GLU A 26 -20.33 1.05 -1.26
C GLU A 26 -19.74 2.01 -2.30
N GLY A 27 -18.60 1.66 -2.90
CA GLY A 27 -17.94 2.46 -3.92
C GLY A 27 -16.95 3.49 -3.37
N ASN A 28 -16.68 3.50 -2.07
CA ASN A 28 -15.60 4.30 -1.51
C ASN A 28 -14.25 3.70 -1.88
N ALA A 29 -13.31 4.54 -2.26
CA ALA A 29 -11.97 4.11 -2.62
C ALA A 29 -10.93 4.87 -1.81
N ASN A 30 -9.80 4.21 -1.56
CA ASN A 30 -8.66 4.83 -0.89
C ASN A 30 -7.36 4.30 -1.46
N ILE A 31 -6.32 5.10 -1.34
CA ILE A 31 -4.95 4.74 -1.70
C ILE A 31 -4.05 5.01 -0.51
N ILE A 32 -3.18 4.07 -0.23
CA ILE A 32 -2.15 4.21 0.80
C ILE A 32 -0.79 3.81 0.23
N THR A 33 0.23 4.58 0.56
CA THR A 33 1.61 4.21 0.24
C THR A 33 2.14 3.26 1.30
N VAL A 34 2.66 2.13 0.84
CA VAL A 34 3.19 1.06 1.69
C VAL A 34 4.64 0.82 1.33
N ALA A 35 5.53 0.94 2.31
CA ALA A 35 6.93 0.57 2.21
C ALA A 35 7.20 -0.82 2.80
N TRP A 36 6.38 -1.27 3.73
CA TRP A 36 6.48 -2.61 4.31
C TRP A 36 5.72 -3.61 3.45
N ALA A 37 6.32 -3.94 2.30
CA ALA A 37 5.80 -4.87 1.32
C ALA A 37 6.92 -5.76 0.80
N GLY A 38 6.59 -6.98 0.43
CA GLY A 38 7.59 -7.89 -0.11
C GLY A 38 7.00 -9.16 -0.69
N THR A 39 7.80 -9.84 -1.49
CA THR A 39 7.49 -11.16 -2.03
C THR A 39 7.76 -12.22 -0.98
N VAL A 40 6.81 -13.11 -0.74
CA VAL A 40 6.93 -14.18 0.25
C VAL A 40 6.98 -15.58 -0.35
N CYS A 41 6.52 -15.74 -1.58
CA CYS A 41 6.54 -17.02 -2.28
C CYS A 41 6.57 -16.81 -3.79
N THR A 42 7.29 -17.70 -4.48
CA THR A 42 7.43 -17.64 -5.93
C THR A 42 6.36 -18.49 -6.64
N ASN A 43 6.06 -19.66 -6.08
CA ASN A 43 5.09 -20.59 -6.65
C ASN A 43 4.24 -21.26 -5.54
N PRO A 44 2.98 -20.84 -5.37
CA PRO A 44 2.29 -19.78 -6.10
C PRO A 44 2.87 -18.38 -5.80
N PRO A 45 2.77 -17.43 -6.73
CA PRO A 45 3.29 -16.08 -6.50
C PRO A 45 2.48 -15.36 -5.42
N MET A 46 3.15 -14.98 -4.36
CA MET A 46 2.53 -14.34 -3.19
C MET A 46 3.36 -13.14 -2.74
N LEU A 47 2.68 -12.10 -2.36
CA LEU A 47 3.29 -10.93 -1.71
C LEU A 47 2.57 -10.62 -0.40
N THR A 48 3.25 -9.90 0.46
CA THR A 48 2.70 -9.39 1.71
C THR A 48 2.77 -7.87 1.75
N ILE A 49 1.79 -7.28 2.39
CA ILE A 49 1.83 -5.88 2.80
C ILE A 49 1.51 -5.80 4.29
N SER A 50 2.10 -4.83 4.96
CA SER A 50 1.84 -4.57 6.37
C SER A 50 1.17 -3.21 6.52
N ILE A 51 -0.03 -3.19 7.05
CA ILE A 51 -0.81 -1.97 7.28
C ILE A 51 -1.26 -1.93 8.73
N ARG A 52 -0.98 -0.82 9.40
CA ARG A 52 -1.41 -0.63 10.77
C ARG A 52 -2.92 -0.49 10.89
N PRO A 53 -3.53 -1.00 11.97
CA PRO A 53 -4.99 -0.92 12.17
C PRO A 53 -5.57 0.50 12.18
N GLU A 54 -4.80 1.50 12.55
CA GLU A 54 -5.22 2.90 12.57
C GLU A 54 -5.26 3.55 11.19
N ARG A 55 -4.72 2.91 10.16
CA ARG A 55 -4.79 3.42 8.79
C ARG A 55 -6.19 3.26 8.21
N TYR A 56 -6.61 4.25 7.42
CA TYR A 56 -7.95 4.27 6.82
C TYR A 56 -8.23 3.06 5.93
N SER A 57 -7.26 2.61 5.14
CA SER A 57 -7.41 1.46 4.25
C SER A 57 -7.51 0.11 4.97
N TYR A 58 -7.10 0.02 6.24
CA TYR A 58 -7.06 -1.25 6.96
C TYR A 58 -8.41 -1.95 7.01
N HIS A 59 -9.45 -1.24 7.41
CA HIS A 59 -10.80 -1.82 7.50
C HIS A 59 -11.35 -2.22 6.13
N MET A 60 -11.07 -1.42 5.12
CA MET A 60 -11.52 -1.68 3.75
C MET A 60 -10.91 -2.97 3.21
N ILE A 61 -9.62 -3.18 3.41
CA ILE A 61 -8.92 -4.41 3.01
C ILE A 61 -9.45 -5.61 3.79
N ARG A 62 -9.65 -5.45 5.08
CA ARG A 62 -10.16 -6.51 5.94
C ARG A 62 -11.56 -6.94 5.56
N GLU A 63 -12.44 -6.02 5.21
CA GLU A 63 -13.81 -6.30 4.81
C GLU A 63 -13.91 -6.94 3.43
N THR A 64 -13.14 -6.41 2.47
CA THR A 64 -13.22 -6.85 1.07
C THR A 64 -12.32 -8.06 0.78
N GLY A 65 -11.22 -8.20 1.52
CA GLY A 65 -10.21 -9.22 1.24
C GLY A 65 -9.45 -8.99 -0.07
N GLU A 66 -9.55 -7.80 -0.66
CA GLU A 66 -8.98 -7.46 -1.96
C GLU A 66 -8.26 -6.12 -1.92
N PHE A 67 -7.16 -6.03 -2.65
CA PHE A 67 -6.44 -4.79 -2.87
C PHE A 67 -5.63 -4.88 -4.15
N VAL A 68 -5.23 -3.73 -4.66
CA VAL A 68 -4.39 -3.64 -5.87
C VAL A 68 -3.07 -2.97 -5.50
N VAL A 69 -1.97 -3.58 -5.90
CA VAL A 69 -0.64 -3.01 -5.74
C VAL A 69 -0.24 -2.29 -7.02
N ASN A 70 0.04 -1.02 -6.91
CA ASN A 70 0.46 -0.17 -8.02
C ASN A 70 1.93 0.18 -7.84
N LEU A 71 2.75 -0.17 -8.82
CA LEU A 71 4.15 0.20 -8.81
C LEU A 71 4.29 1.70 -9.02
N THR A 72 5.25 2.29 -8.36
CA THR A 72 5.50 3.72 -8.41
C THR A 72 6.57 4.05 -9.44
N THR A 73 6.49 5.24 -10.01
CA THR A 73 7.45 5.78 -10.96
C THR A 73 8.00 7.10 -10.45
N GLU A 74 9.06 7.60 -11.07
CA GLU A 74 9.60 8.92 -10.76
C GLU A 74 8.55 10.03 -10.90
N GLU A 75 7.71 9.94 -11.93
CA GLU A 75 6.62 10.91 -12.16
C GLU A 75 5.58 10.90 -11.06
N LEU A 76 5.41 9.77 -10.38
CA LEU A 76 4.45 9.59 -9.29
C LEU A 76 5.06 9.85 -7.90
N ALA A 77 6.30 10.31 -7.81
CA ALA A 77 6.98 10.46 -6.52
C ALA A 77 6.22 11.37 -5.54
N ARG A 78 5.70 12.48 -6.01
CA ARG A 78 4.90 13.41 -5.18
C ARG A 78 3.58 12.78 -4.71
N ALA A 79 2.90 12.09 -5.60
CA ALA A 79 1.64 11.39 -5.28
C ALA A 79 1.91 10.26 -4.27
N THR A 80 3.01 9.54 -4.43
CA THR A 80 3.43 8.48 -3.52
C THR A 80 3.68 9.02 -2.12
N ASP A 81 4.42 10.11 -2.00
CA ASP A 81 4.67 10.77 -0.72
C ASP A 81 3.38 11.30 -0.10
N TYR A 82 2.55 11.96 -0.88
CA TYR A 82 1.26 12.51 -0.43
C TYR A 82 0.36 11.40 0.16
N CYS A 83 0.24 10.27 -0.54
CA CYS A 83 -0.56 9.14 -0.06
C CYS A 83 0.03 8.45 1.18
N GLY A 84 1.31 8.65 1.44
CA GLY A 84 1.97 8.13 2.64
C GLY A 84 1.76 8.98 3.89
N VAL A 85 1.55 10.29 3.75
CA VAL A 85 1.46 11.24 4.86
C VAL A 85 0.04 11.75 5.13
N ARG A 86 -0.90 11.53 4.21
CA ARG A 86 -2.29 11.97 4.35
C ARG A 86 -3.21 10.80 4.63
N SER A 87 -4.20 11.04 5.48
CA SER A 87 -5.24 10.05 5.79
C SER A 87 -6.46 10.23 4.90
N GLY A 88 -7.04 9.15 4.41
CA GLY A 88 -8.31 9.13 3.69
C GLY A 88 -9.48 9.66 4.53
N ARG A 89 -9.36 9.62 5.87
CA ARG A 89 -10.35 10.22 6.77
C ARG A 89 -10.46 11.74 6.60
N ILE A 90 -9.34 12.39 6.25
CA ILE A 90 -9.25 13.85 6.11
C ILE A 90 -9.50 14.25 4.66
N ASN A 91 -9.01 13.46 3.70
CA ASN A 91 -8.96 13.78 2.28
C ASN A 91 -9.80 12.85 1.41
N GLY A 92 -10.72 12.08 2.00
CA GLY A 92 -11.52 11.08 1.29
C GLY A 92 -12.31 11.61 0.10
N GLN A 93 -12.62 12.91 0.09
CA GLN A 93 -13.34 13.56 -1.02
C GLN A 93 -12.47 13.78 -2.26
N ILE A 94 -11.15 13.83 -2.13
CA ILE A 94 -10.23 14.08 -3.24
C ILE A 94 -10.18 12.87 -4.20
N TRP A 95 -10.28 11.67 -3.66
CA TRP A 95 -10.18 10.44 -4.43
C TRP A 95 -11.53 9.90 -4.90
N GLY A 96 -12.63 10.30 -4.25
CA GLY A 96 -13.99 9.88 -4.60
C GLY A 96 -14.54 10.50 -5.88
N SER A 97 -13.95 11.58 -6.38
CA SER A 97 -14.46 12.33 -7.53
C SER A 97 -13.95 11.84 -8.88
N ARG A 98 -12.95 10.98 -8.93
CA ARG A 98 -12.40 10.43 -10.18
C ARG A 98 -12.52 8.92 -10.20
N ARG A 99 -13.72 8.44 -10.47
CA ARG A 99 -13.96 7.01 -10.69
C ARG A 99 -13.38 6.59 -12.04
N LYS A 100 -12.10 6.27 -12.08
CA LYS A 100 -11.62 5.33 -13.08
C LYS A 100 -11.76 3.93 -12.48
N LYS A 101 -12.44 3.04 -13.19
CA LYS A 101 -12.49 1.62 -12.82
C LYS A 101 -11.07 1.15 -12.54
N PRO A 102 -10.80 0.51 -11.40
CA PRO A 102 -9.49 -0.06 -11.16
C PRO A 102 -9.16 -1.00 -12.31
N VAL A 103 -8.02 -0.77 -12.92
CA VAL A 103 -7.44 -1.77 -13.81
C VAL A 103 -7.22 -2.97 -12.91
N ARG A 104 -7.93 -4.08 -13.17
CA ARG A 104 -7.62 -5.35 -12.53
C ARG A 104 -6.19 -5.67 -12.87
N SER A 105 -5.27 -5.37 -11.96
CA SER A 105 -4.00 -6.04 -12.01
C SER A 105 -4.33 -7.51 -11.78
N GLN A 106 -3.95 -8.36 -12.71
CA GLN A 106 -4.04 -9.79 -12.50
C GLN A 106 -3.01 -10.13 -11.43
N SER A 107 -3.37 -9.95 -10.16
CA SER A 107 -2.65 -10.57 -9.07
C SER A 107 -3.05 -12.03 -9.09
N ARG A 108 -2.23 -12.84 -9.68
CA ARG A 108 -2.27 -14.27 -9.46
C ARG A 108 -1.52 -14.61 -8.20
#